data_27ede37df268e4ddd8717acc4df38416
#
_entry.id   27ede37df268e4ddd8717acc4df38416
#
_cell.length_a   1.000
_cell.length_b   1.000
_cell.length_c   1.000
_cell.angle_alpha   90.00
_cell.angle_beta   90.00
_cell.angle_gamma   90.00
#
_symmetry.space_group_name_H-M   'P 1'
#
loop_
_entity.id
_entity.type
_entity.pdbx_description
1 polymer ?
#
loop_
_entity_poly.entity_id
_entity_poly.type
_entity_poly.pdbx_seq_one_letter_code
_entity_poly.pdbx_strand_id
1 'polypeptide(L)'
;MTAKYGVPQQSDGVACDPSFIIVGYGKLGGLEMGYKSDLDLVFLDDAPDQLATDGEKSIDNAVFFTRVAQRIIHLLTTFTSAGQLYEVDMRLRPSGSSGLLVTSLDGFKRYQDKQAWTWEHQALMRARVITGSVRVEREFKRLRDEILSKPREADELREQVLEMRGKITEVFSTNKREEEVLKTTFGLKYDAGGIVDIEFIVQYAVLRWSQNHPELLQYSDNIRVLEVLEQLELFSAQDAEWLREAYKALRSAIHRLTLEQLPSRLSMVEVEQRGLNEYREAVIRIWTQTFKPDELC
;
A
#
# COMPACT_ATOMS: atom_id res chain seq x y z
N MET A 1 27.84 10.44 -1.26
CA MET A 1 28.03 9.52 -2.40
C MET A 1 28.75 10.22 -3.53
N THR A 2 28.22 11.34 -4.03
CA THR A 2 28.81 12.11 -5.14
C THR A 2 30.24 12.55 -4.89
N ALA A 3 30.59 13.03 -3.69
CA ALA A 3 31.97 13.39 -3.32
C ALA A 3 32.99 12.24 -3.46
N LYS A 4 32.54 10.99 -3.46
CA LYS A 4 33.43 9.81 -3.54
C LYS A 4 33.46 9.17 -4.93
N TYR A 5 32.32 9.13 -5.61
CA TYR A 5 32.14 8.37 -6.84
C TYR A 5 31.82 9.24 -8.05
N GLY A 6 31.62 10.55 -7.87
CA GLY A 6 31.11 11.45 -8.90
C GLY A 6 29.59 11.40 -8.99
N VAL A 7 29.05 12.02 -10.04
CA VAL A 7 27.62 12.11 -10.32
C VAL A 7 27.23 11.04 -11.33
N PRO A 8 26.11 10.29 -11.13
CA PRO A 8 25.58 9.37 -12.13
C PRO A 8 25.31 10.07 -13.45
N GLN A 9 25.53 9.40 -14.57
CA GLN A 9 25.38 9.96 -15.91
C GLN A 9 24.10 9.46 -16.56
N GLN A 10 23.37 10.35 -17.27
CA GLN A 10 22.14 10.02 -17.98
C GLN A 10 22.37 9.62 -19.44
N SER A 11 23.28 10.32 -20.14
CA SER A 11 23.78 10.00 -21.48
C SER A 11 25.02 10.86 -21.77
N ASP A 12 25.97 10.35 -22.52
CA ASP A 12 27.09 11.09 -23.15
C ASP A 12 27.68 12.27 -22.35
N GLY A 13 27.99 12.05 -21.06
CA GLY A 13 28.56 13.09 -20.20
C GLY A 13 27.54 14.06 -19.60
N VAL A 14 26.25 13.84 -19.78
CA VAL A 14 25.21 14.61 -19.11
C VAL A 14 24.93 13.98 -17.75
N ALA A 15 25.16 14.73 -16.68
CA ALA A 15 24.84 14.29 -15.33
C ALA A 15 23.34 14.00 -15.18
N CYS A 16 23.02 12.94 -14.48
CA CYS A 16 21.65 12.73 -14.02
C CYS A 16 21.25 13.91 -13.10
N ASP A 17 20.25 14.68 -13.49
CA ASP A 17 19.39 15.39 -12.55
C ASP A 17 18.77 14.31 -11.67
N PRO A 18 18.70 14.44 -10.31
CA PRO A 18 18.50 13.27 -9.44
C PRO A 18 17.45 12.30 -10.00
N SER A 19 17.95 11.22 -10.58
CA SER A 19 17.16 10.20 -11.29
C SER A 19 16.61 9.17 -10.33
N PHE A 20 16.31 9.54 -9.10
CA PHE A 20 15.96 8.63 -8.02
C PHE A 20 14.75 9.15 -7.25
N ILE A 21 13.84 8.25 -6.92
CA ILE A 21 12.67 8.53 -6.09
C ILE A 21 12.51 7.47 -4.99
N ILE A 22 11.88 7.88 -3.90
CA ILE A 22 11.40 7.01 -2.84
C ILE A 22 9.88 6.98 -2.91
N VAL A 23 9.32 5.81 -3.12
CA VAL A 23 7.88 5.57 -3.15
C VAL A 23 7.46 4.97 -1.82
N GLY A 24 6.51 5.59 -1.15
CA GLY A 24 5.83 5.06 0.03
C GLY A 24 4.58 4.30 -0.39
N TYR A 25 4.40 3.13 0.18
CA TYR A 25 3.24 2.27 0.03
C TYR A 25 2.43 2.22 1.34
N GLY A 26 1.40 1.41 1.37
CA GLY A 26 0.62 1.11 2.56
C GLY A 26 0.15 2.37 3.29
N LYS A 27 0.40 2.46 4.59
CA LYS A 27 -0.02 3.61 5.42
C LYS A 27 0.75 4.89 5.10
N LEU A 28 2.03 4.77 4.72
CA LEU A 28 2.84 5.93 4.34
C LEU A 28 2.35 6.54 3.02
N GLY A 29 2.10 5.71 2.03
CA GLY A 29 1.55 6.14 0.74
C GLY A 29 0.16 6.73 0.87
N GLY A 30 -0.71 6.12 1.69
CA GLY A 30 -2.09 6.56 1.95
C GLY A 30 -2.23 7.71 2.95
N LEU A 31 -1.13 8.36 3.41
CA LEU A 31 -1.17 9.45 4.40
C LEU A 31 -1.81 9.04 5.74
N GLU A 32 -1.66 7.78 6.12
CA GLU A 32 -2.35 7.18 7.25
C GLU A 32 -1.39 6.61 8.30
N MET A 33 -0.23 7.22 8.48
CA MET A 33 0.74 6.80 9.50
C MET A 33 0.14 6.91 10.90
N GLY A 34 0.46 5.92 11.70
CA GLY A 34 0.11 5.86 13.11
C GLY A 34 1.30 5.36 13.93
N TYR A 35 1.12 5.30 15.24
CA TYR A 35 2.12 4.72 16.13
C TYR A 35 2.41 3.25 15.74
N LYS A 36 3.68 2.86 15.75
CA LYS A 36 4.14 1.52 15.32
C LYS A 36 3.73 1.14 13.88
N SER A 37 3.58 2.12 12.99
CA SER A 37 3.45 1.84 11.56
C SER A 37 4.82 1.59 10.97
N ASP A 38 4.90 0.63 10.05
CA ASP A 38 6.10 0.41 9.25
C ASP A 38 6.18 1.44 8.13
N LEU A 39 7.40 1.73 7.67
CA LEU A 39 7.65 2.46 6.44
C LEU A 39 7.75 1.47 5.30
N ASP A 40 6.66 1.27 4.57
CA ASP A 40 6.65 0.47 3.34
C ASP A 40 7.30 1.29 2.22
N LEU A 41 8.55 0.97 1.84
CA LEU A 41 9.34 1.75 0.88
C LEU A 41 9.71 0.94 -0.35
N VAL A 42 9.67 1.61 -1.51
CA VAL A 42 10.22 1.11 -2.77
C VAL A 42 11.11 2.20 -3.36
N PHE A 43 12.31 1.81 -3.81
CA PHE A 43 13.27 2.70 -4.44
C PHE A 43 13.28 2.49 -5.94
N LEU A 44 13.09 3.57 -6.68
CA LEU A 44 13.11 3.55 -8.13
C LEU A 44 14.07 4.61 -8.69
N ASP A 45 14.68 4.30 -9.82
CA ASP A 45 15.47 5.22 -10.60
C ASP A 45 15.09 5.17 -12.10
N ASP A 46 15.57 6.11 -12.89
CA ASP A 46 15.46 6.09 -14.35
C ASP A 46 16.81 6.32 -15.03
N ALA A 47 17.89 6.11 -14.30
CA ALA A 47 19.23 6.21 -14.86
C ALA A 47 19.54 4.97 -15.73
N PRO A 48 20.24 5.15 -16.86
CA PRO A 48 20.67 4.03 -17.68
C PRO A 48 21.63 3.12 -16.90
N ASP A 49 21.30 1.84 -16.80
CA ASP A 49 22.11 0.82 -16.10
C ASP A 49 23.53 0.65 -16.68
N GLN A 50 23.69 0.97 -17.98
CA GLN A 50 24.93 0.80 -18.73
C GLN A 50 25.93 1.94 -18.55
N LEU A 51 25.54 3.02 -17.89
CA LEU A 51 26.38 4.16 -17.62
C LEU A 51 26.91 4.17 -16.19
N ALA A 52 28.02 4.88 -16.02
CA ALA A 52 28.73 4.98 -14.75
C ALA A 52 28.83 6.45 -14.30
N THR A 53 29.21 6.64 -13.04
CA THR A 53 29.46 7.95 -12.46
C THR A 53 30.75 8.58 -13.04
N ASP A 54 30.86 9.91 -13.03
CA ASP A 54 31.97 10.69 -13.62
C ASP A 54 33.16 10.94 -12.68
N GLY A 55 33.20 10.33 -11.51
CA GLY A 55 34.28 10.55 -10.54
C GLY A 55 35.53 9.69 -10.78
N GLU A 56 36.64 10.03 -10.10
CA GLU A 56 37.87 9.22 -10.16
C GLU A 56 37.68 7.77 -9.77
N LYS A 57 36.74 7.48 -8.88
CA LYS A 57 36.30 6.13 -8.47
C LYS A 57 34.95 5.80 -9.07
N SER A 58 34.88 5.86 -10.40
CA SER A 58 33.64 5.59 -11.13
C SER A 58 33.06 4.23 -10.78
N ILE A 59 31.72 4.17 -10.67
CA ILE A 59 30.93 2.95 -10.47
C ILE A 59 29.66 3.04 -11.33
N ASP A 60 29.12 1.88 -11.69
CA ASP A 60 27.87 1.83 -12.46
C ASP A 60 26.73 2.55 -11.74
N ASN A 61 25.85 3.21 -12.49
CA ASN A 61 24.68 3.93 -11.95
C ASN A 61 23.85 3.05 -11.03
N ALA A 62 23.56 1.81 -11.43
CA ALA A 62 22.79 0.84 -10.63
C ALA A 62 23.48 0.58 -9.27
N VAL A 63 24.80 0.45 -9.24
CA VAL A 63 25.59 0.28 -8.01
C VAL A 63 25.54 1.55 -7.16
N PHE A 64 25.60 2.73 -7.80
CA PHE A 64 25.50 4.00 -7.08
C PHE A 64 24.16 4.14 -6.36
N PHE A 65 23.03 3.95 -7.06
CA PHE A 65 21.69 4.07 -6.46
C PHE A 65 21.41 2.98 -5.44
N THR A 66 21.88 1.75 -5.65
CA THR A 66 21.81 0.69 -4.63
C THR A 66 22.51 1.10 -3.34
N ARG A 67 23.69 1.69 -3.42
CA ARG A 67 24.43 2.19 -2.24
C ARG A 67 23.73 3.39 -1.58
N VAL A 68 23.06 4.25 -2.37
CA VAL A 68 22.23 5.33 -1.83
C VAL A 68 21.08 4.74 -1.02
N ALA A 69 20.34 3.81 -1.58
CA ALA A 69 19.23 3.13 -0.91
C ALA A 69 19.66 2.42 0.39
N GLN A 70 20.77 1.66 0.35
CA GLN A 70 21.34 1.01 1.54
C GLN A 70 21.67 2.03 2.65
N ARG A 71 22.18 3.18 2.27
CA ARG A 71 22.52 4.25 3.22
C ARG A 71 21.29 4.89 3.83
N ILE A 72 20.23 5.08 3.04
CA ILE A 72 18.93 5.59 3.50
C ILE A 72 18.34 4.61 4.50
N ILE A 73 18.28 3.33 4.16
CA ILE A 73 17.78 2.28 5.06
C ILE A 73 18.58 2.28 6.36
N HIS A 74 19.91 2.29 6.27
CA HIS A 74 20.75 2.33 7.47
C HIS A 74 20.44 3.54 8.37
N LEU A 75 20.25 4.74 7.79
CA LEU A 75 19.89 5.91 8.57
C LEU A 75 18.52 5.78 9.23
N LEU A 76 17.52 5.25 8.51
CA LEU A 76 16.17 5.06 9.04
C LEU A 76 16.07 3.97 10.11
N THR A 77 16.93 2.94 10.03
CA THR A 77 16.92 1.81 10.96
C THR A 77 17.95 1.95 12.09
N THR A 78 18.74 3.03 12.10
CA THR A 78 19.73 3.26 13.15
C THR A 78 19.04 3.53 14.48
N PHE A 79 19.38 2.72 15.47
CA PHE A 79 18.92 2.91 16.85
C PHE A 79 19.65 4.10 17.50
N THR A 80 18.90 5.09 17.92
CA THR A 80 19.42 6.30 18.58
C THR A 80 19.24 6.20 20.10
N SER A 81 19.79 7.15 20.87
CA SER A 81 19.52 7.25 22.31
C SER A 81 18.03 7.44 22.64
N ALA A 82 17.24 7.95 21.70
CA ALA A 82 15.78 8.08 21.81
C ALA A 82 15.01 6.85 21.28
N GLY A 83 15.72 5.81 20.83
CA GLY A 83 15.14 4.61 20.22
C GLY A 83 15.08 4.67 18.70
N GLN A 84 14.24 3.83 18.14
CA GLN A 84 13.90 3.77 16.70
C GLN A 84 12.45 4.25 16.52
N LEU A 85 12.22 5.12 15.53
CA LEU A 85 10.90 5.69 15.34
C LEU A 85 9.97 4.74 14.55
N TYR A 86 10.46 4.21 13.41
CA TYR A 86 9.70 3.32 12.54
C TYR A 86 10.57 2.15 12.07
N GLU A 87 9.96 1.00 11.83
CA GLU A 87 10.56 -0.09 11.08
C GLU A 87 10.45 0.18 9.58
N VAL A 88 11.37 -0.39 8.79
CA VAL A 88 11.39 -0.24 7.33
C VAL A 88 11.05 -1.58 6.69
N ASP A 89 10.01 -1.60 5.88
CA ASP A 89 9.61 -2.76 5.08
C ASP A 89 9.84 -2.49 3.59
N MET A 90 10.58 -3.38 2.95
CA MET A 90 10.94 -3.30 1.53
C MET A 90 10.29 -4.43 0.71
N ARG A 91 9.36 -5.21 1.28
CA ARG A 91 8.81 -6.41 0.64
C ARG A 91 7.86 -6.12 -0.52
N LEU A 92 7.35 -4.89 -0.64
CA LEU A 92 6.48 -4.47 -1.74
C LEU A 92 7.23 -4.07 -3.03
N ARG A 93 8.58 -4.20 -3.04
CA ARG A 93 9.35 -4.01 -4.27
C ARG A 93 9.15 -5.18 -5.25
N PRO A 94 9.40 -4.98 -6.56
CA PRO A 94 9.33 -6.06 -7.54
C PRO A 94 10.07 -7.32 -7.11
N SER A 95 9.42 -8.48 -7.22
CA SER A 95 9.91 -9.78 -6.74
C SER A 95 10.15 -9.87 -5.22
N GLY A 96 9.61 -8.98 -4.43
CA GLY A 96 9.66 -9.02 -2.97
C GLY A 96 11.09 -9.07 -2.43
N SER A 97 11.33 -9.93 -1.44
CA SER A 97 12.65 -10.04 -0.79
C SER A 97 13.77 -10.54 -1.70
N SER A 98 13.45 -11.23 -2.80
CA SER A 98 14.41 -11.73 -3.78
C SER A 98 14.76 -10.72 -4.88
N GLY A 99 13.98 -9.62 -5.01
CA GLY A 99 14.18 -8.60 -6.02
C GLY A 99 15.29 -7.60 -5.69
N LEU A 100 15.68 -6.82 -6.68
CA LEU A 100 16.66 -5.74 -6.54
C LEU A 100 16.19 -4.70 -5.53
N LEU A 101 17.12 -4.13 -4.79
CA LEU A 101 16.82 -3.09 -3.80
C LEU A 101 16.35 -1.80 -4.47
N VAL A 102 16.93 -1.46 -5.61
CA VAL A 102 16.53 -0.34 -6.47
C VAL A 102 16.19 -0.93 -7.83
N THR A 103 15.10 -0.52 -8.42
CA THR A 103 14.62 -0.99 -9.73
C THR A 103 14.45 0.21 -10.64
N SER A 104 14.87 0.10 -11.92
CA SER A 104 14.59 1.15 -12.88
C SER A 104 13.09 1.26 -13.19
N LEU A 105 12.60 2.44 -13.55
CA LEU A 105 11.18 2.65 -13.92
C LEU A 105 10.74 1.67 -15.03
N ASP A 106 11.59 1.42 -16.02
CA ASP A 106 11.31 0.46 -17.07
C ASP A 106 11.25 -0.98 -16.54
N GLY A 107 12.14 -1.32 -15.62
CA GLY A 107 12.12 -2.61 -14.91
C GLY A 107 10.85 -2.79 -14.09
N PHE A 108 10.46 -1.75 -13.37
CA PHE A 108 9.23 -1.71 -12.60
C PHE A 108 8.00 -1.88 -13.52
N LYS A 109 7.93 -1.14 -14.65
CA LYS A 109 6.85 -1.28 -15.62
C LYS A 109 6.75 -2.71 -16.14
N ARG A 110 7.86 -3.27 -16.62
CA ARG A 110 7.88 -4.65 -17.14
C ARG A 110 7.42 -5.68 -16.11
N TYR A 111 7.81 -5.50 -14.86
CA TYR A 111 7.36 -6.36 -13.77
C TYR A 111 5.86 -6.26 -13.54
N GLN A 112 5.34 -5.04 -13.40
CA GLN A 112 3.92 -4.77 -13.18
C GLN A 112 3.04 -5.25 -14.34
N ASP A 113 3.57 -5.19 -15.57
CA ASP A 113 2.84 -5.61 -16.77
C ASP A 113 2.74 -7.13 -16.94
N LYS A 114 3.76 -7.89 -16.46
CA LYS A 114 3.93 -9.29 -16.85
C LYS A 114 4.01 -10.29 -15.70
N GLN A 115 4.36 -9.85 -14.50
CA GLN A 115 4.70 -10.74 -13.38
C GLN A 115 3.94 -10.43 -12.10
N ALA A 116 3.51 -9.18 -11.91
CA ALA A 116 2.82 -8.76 -10.71
C ALA A 116 1.45 -9.43 -10.57
N TRP A 117 1.14 -9.84 -9.36
CA TRP A 117 -0.16 -10.37 -8.97
C TRP A 117 -1.17 -9.24 -8.74
N THR A 118 -2.45 -9.55 -8.79
CA THR A 118 -3.52 -8.58 -8.52
C THR A 118 -3.37 -7.88 -7.17
N TRP A 119 -2.94 -8.59 -6.13
CA TRP A 119 -2.70 -7.98 -4.82
C TRP A 119 -1.57 -6.93 -4.81
N GLU A 120 -0.59 -7.04 -5.73
CA GLU A 120 0.46 -6.02 -5.90
C GLU A 120 -0.11 -4.76 -6.57
N HIS A 121 -1.05 -4.93 -7.51
CA HIS A 121 -1.81 -3.80 -8.07
C HIS A 121 -2.73 -3.16 -7.01
N GLN A 122 -3.33 -3.94 -6.10
CA GLN A 122 -4.05 -3.41 -4.94
C GLN A 122 -3.13 -2.56 -4.05
N ALA A 123 -1.92 -3.06 -3.76
CA ALA A 123 -0.93 -2.30 -3.00
C ALA A 123 -0.47 -1.03 -3.75
N LEU A 124 -0.33 -1.09 -5.09
CA LEU A 124 0.06 0.04 -5.93
C LEU A 124 -0.95 1.19 -5.90
N MET A 125 -2.24 0.92 -5.66
CA MET A 125 -3.24 1.97 -5.45
C MET A 125 -2.80 2.96 -4.36
N ARG A 126 -2.15 2.46 -3.30
CA ARG A 126 -1.68 3.26 -2.17
C ARG A 126 -0.24 3.77 -2.32
N ALA A 127 0.34 3.64 -3.51
CA ALA A 127 1.71 4.10 -3.77
C ALA A 127 1.75 5.60 -4.07
N ARG A 128 2.67 6.31 -3.42
CA ARG A 128 2.91 7.75 -3.59
C ARG A 128 4.39 8.06 -3.46
N VAL A 129 4.91 8.94 -4.33
CA VAL A 129 6.29 9.41 -4.19
C VAL A 129 6.40 10.28 -2.95
N ILE A 130 7.37 9.97 -2.10
CA ILE A 130 7.65 10.68 -0.86
C ILE A 130 8.67 11.79 -1.09
N THR A 131 9.70 11.47 -1.87
CA THR A 131 10.78 12.42 -2.19
C THR A 131 11.58 11.94 -3.40
N GLY A 132 12.30 12.85 -4.02
CA GLY A 132 13.20 12.60 -5.14
C GLY A 132 13.00 13.55 -6.30
N SER A 133 13.31 13.09 -7.51
CA SER A 133 13.19 13.87 -8.73
C SER A 133 11.73 14.11 -9.13
N VAL A 134 11.34 15.36 -9.32
CA VAL A 134 10.00 15.75 -9.80
C VAL A 134 9.70 15.19 -11.19
N ARG A 135 10.72 15.05 -12.04
CA ARG A 135 10.57 14.45 -13.36
C ARG A 135 10.22 12.97 -13.25
N VAL A 136 10.99 12.22 -12.45
CA VAL A 136 10.76 10.77 -12.22
C VAL A 136 9.44 10.53 -11.49
N GLU A 137 9.04 11.42 -10.58
CA GLU A 137 7.74 11.39 -9.92
C GLU A 137 6.58 11.45 -10.92
N ARG A 138 6.66 12.37 -11.90
CA ARG A 138 5.62 12.48 -12.94
C ARG A 138 5.53 11.21 -13.79
N GLU A 139 6.68 10.64 -14.16
CA GLU A 139 6.73 9.39 -14.92
C GLU A 139 6.19 8.23 -14.10
N PHE A 140 6.56 8.12 -12.82
CA PHE A 140 6.00 7.12 -11.92
C PHE A 140 4.48 7.25 -11.79
N LYS A 141 3.96 8.47 -11.61
CA LYS A 141 2.52 8.70 -11.52
C LYS A 141 1.81 8.25 -12.79
N ARG A 142 2.32 8.64 -13.97
CA ARG A 142 1.77 8.22 -15.25
C ARG A 142 1.76 6.70 -15.38
N LEU A 143 2.85 6.05 -15.03
CA LEU A 143 2.99 4.61 -15.06
C LEU A 143 2.03 3.90 -14.09
N ARG A 144 1.92 4.41 -12.85
CA ARG A 144 0.97 3.91 -11.86
C ARG A 144 -0.46 3.98 -12.39
N ASP A 145 -0.85 5.12 -12.92
CA ASP A 145 -2.20 5.34 -13.44
C ASP A 145 -2.48 4.43 -14.67
N GLU A 146 -1.51 4.24 -15.57
CA GLU A 146 -1.58 3.29 -16.70
C GLU A 146 -1.79 1.84 -16.21
N ILE A 147 -1.07 1.40 -15.18
CA ILE A 147 -1.18 0.04 -14.64
C ILE A 147 -2.53 -0.17 -13.96
N LEU A 148 -2.97 0.79 -13.14
CA LEU A 148 -4.21 0.67 -12.38
C LEU A 148 -5.45 0.74 -13.26
N SER A 149 -5.42 1.51 -14.35
CA SER A 149 -6.54 1.67 -15.29
C SER A 149 -6.63 0.57 -16.36
N LYS A 150 -5.79 -0.46 -16.33
CA LYS A 150 -5.91 -1.58 -17.26
C LYS A 150 -7.28 -2.24 -17.17
N PRO A 151 -7.88 -2.62 -18.30
CA PRO A 151 -9.12 -3.38 -18.29
C PRO A 151 -8.94 -4.72 -17.58
N ARG A 152 -9.90 -5.06 -16.73
CA ARG A 152 -9.94 -6.33 -16.00
C ARG A 152 -11.33 -6.94 -16.11
N GLU A 153 -11.37 -8.24 -16.31
CA GLU A 153 -12.61 -8.99 -16.24
C GLU A 153 -13.16 -8.95 -14.78
N ALA A 154 -14.46 -8.65 -14.64
CA ALA A 154 -15.06 -8.39 -13.34
C ALA A 154 -15.03 -9.61 -12.42
N ASP A 155 -15.39 -10.77 -12.97
CA ASP A 155 -15.51 -11.99 -12.20
C ASP A 155 -14.14 -12.54 -11.81
N GLU A 156 -13.18 -12.52 -12.76
CA GLU A 156 -11.79 -12.90 -12.49
C GLU A 156 -11.15 -12.00 -11.41
N LEU A 157 -11.31 -10.68 -11.53
CA LEU A 157 -10.81 -9.74 -10.54
C LEU A 157 -11.41 -10.01 -9.15
N ARG A 158 -12.71 -10.24 -9.09
CA ARG A 158 -13.43 -10.57 -7.86
C ARG A 158 -12.89 -11.82 -7.20
N GLU A 159 -12.73 -12.90 -7.98
CA GLU A 159 -12.18 -14.18 -7.49
C GLU A 159 -10.77 -14.02 -6.94
N GLN A 160 -9.87 -13.31 -7.65
CA GLN A 160 -8.49 -13.07 -7.20
C GLN A 160 -8.44 -12.27 -5.90
N VAL A 161 -9.32 -11.27 -5.75
CA VAL A 161 -9.41 -10.46 -4.54
C VAL A 161 -9.93 -11.30 -3.36
N LEU A 162 -10.96 -12.14 -3.58
CA LEU A 162 -11.50 -13.05 -2.57
C LEU A 162 -10.47 -14.10 -2.15
N GLU A 163 -9.73 -14.69 -3.10
CA GLU A 163 -8.67 -15.65 -2.80
C GLU A 163 -7.59 -15.03 -1.90
N MET A 164 -7.13 -13.82 -2.24
CA MET A 164 -6.13 -13.13 -1.42
C MET A 164 -6.65 -12.81 -0.03
N ARG A 165 -7.92 -12.37 0.09
CA ARG A 165 -8.56 -12.12 1.38
C ARG A 165 -8.66 -13.40 2.21
N GLY A 166 -8.97 -14.53 1.59
CA GLY A 166 -8.98 -15.86 2.23
C GLY A 166 -7.61 -16.22 2.79
N LYS A 167 -6.53 -16.07 2.01
CA LYS A 167 -5.15 -16.33 2.46
C LYS A 167 -4.77 -15.48 3.66
N ILE A 168 -5.15 -14.20 3.68
CA ILE A 168 -4.91 -13.33 4.84
C ILE A 168 -5.66 -13.86 6.07
N THR A 169 -6.91 -14.26 5.91
CA THR A 169 -7.70 -14.81 7.01
C THR A 169 -7.05 -16.07 7.58
N GLU A 170 -6.61 -16.99 6.73
CA GLU A 170 -5.92 -18.22 7.17
C GLU A 170 -4.66 -17.93 7.99
N VAL A 171 -3.81 -17.01 7.52
CA VAL A 171 -2.57 -16.63 8.23
C VAL A 171 -2.85 -16.08 9.62
N PHE A 172 -3.90 -15.27 9.78
CA PHE A 172 -4.20 -14.61 11.04
C PHE A 172 -5.20 -15.36 11.94
N SER A 173 -5.88 -16.43 11.43
CA SER A 173 -6.80 -17.27 12.19
C SER A 173 -6.20 -18.60 12.68
N THR A 174 -4.98 -18.96 12.29
CA THR A 174 -4.39 -20.29 12.52
C THR A 174 -3.91 -20.60 13.94
N ASN A 175 -4.13 -19.76 14.92
CA ASN A 175 -3.83 -20.10 16.32
C ASN A 175 -4.98 -20.90 16.95
N LYS A 176 -4.98 -22.23 16.75
CA LYS A 176 -5.98 -23.17 17.28
C LYS A 176 -6.18 -23.16 18.82
N ARG A 177 -5.32 -22.50 19.58
CA ARG A 177 -5.49 -22.31 21.04
C ARG A 177 -6.45 -21.17 21.41
N GLU A 178 -6.89 -20.38 20.42
CA GLU A 178 -7.69 -19.18 20.60
C GLU A 178 -9.11 -19.28 20.04
N GLU A 179 -9.59 -20.47 19.62
CA GLU A 179 -10.94 -20.61 19.01
C GLU A 179 -12.06 -20.11 19.92
N GLU A 180 -11.98 -20.31 21.22
CA GLU A 180 -12.96 -19.77 22.18
C GLU A 180 -12.83 -18.25 22.35
N VAL A 181 -11.61 -17.73 22.35
CA VAL A 181 -11.33 -16.28 22.42
C VAL A 181 -11.77 -15.59 21.13
N LEU A 182 -11.57 -16.22 19.98
CA LEU A 182 -12.00 -15.72 18.66
C LEU A 182 -13.52 -15.57 18.56
N LYS A 183 -14.31 -16.45 19.22
CA LYS A 183 -15.79 -16.39 19.23
C LYS A 183 -16.34 -15.25 20.08
N THR A 184 -15.57 -14.77 21.06
CA THR A 184 -16.00 -13.75 22.04
C THR A 184 -15.32 -12.40 21.83
N THR A 185 -14.48 -12.29 20.81
CA THR A 185 -13.69 -11.06 20.52
C THR A 185 -13.78 -10.69 19.04
N PHE A 186 -13.45 -9.44 18.74
CA PHE A 186 -13.34 -8.89 17.39
C PHE A 186 -11.97 -8.31 17.15
N GLY A 187 -11.26 -8.86 16.16
CA GLY A 187 -10.01 -8.32 15.65
C GLY A 187 -10.26 -7.18 14.68
N LEU A 188 -10.04 -5.96 15.14
CA LEU A 188 -10.36 -4.73 14.42
C LEU A 188 -9.73 -4.63 13.02
N LYS A 189 -8.66 -5.41 12.79
CA LYS A 189 -7.92 -5.34 11.53
C LYS A 189 -8.33 -6.43 10.54
N TYR A 190 -8.32 -7.70 10.97
CA TYR A 190 -8.40 -8.84 10.05
C TYR A 190 -9.69 -9.66 10.12
N ASP A 191 -10.50 -9.51 11.18
CA ASP A 191 -11.77 -10.23 11.26
C ASP A 191 -12.80 -9.62 10.30
N ALA A 192 -13.85 -10.35 9.99
CA ALA A 192 -14.92 -9.89 9.11
C ALA A 192 -15.55 -8.60 9.63
N GLY A 193 -15.63 -7.60 8.77
CA GLY A 193 -16.06 -6.24 9.11
C GLY A 193 -14.95 -5.34 9.67
N GLY A 194 -13.67 -5.79 9.63
CA GLY A 194 -12.52 -5.01 10.04
C GLY A 194 -11.95 -4.11 8.94
N ILE A 195 -10.86 -3.41 9.28
CA ILE A 195 -10.22 -2.42 8.38
C ILE A 195 -9.84 -3.03 7.02
N VAL A 196 -9.31 -4.25 7.01
CA VAL A 196 -8.85 -4.91 5.78
C VAL A 196 -10.00 -5.11 4.80
N ASP A 197 -11.22 -5.38 5.26
CA ASP A 197 -12.38 -5.51 4.37
C ASP A 197 -12.69 -4.17 3.67
N ILE A 198 -12.62 -3.06 4.39
CA ILE A 198 -12.81 -1.73 3.80
C ILE A 198 -11.71 -1.42 2.77
N GLU A 199 -10.45 -1.72 3.11
CA GLU A 199 -9.32 -1.53 2.20
C GLU A 199 -9.48 -2.36 0.91
N PHE A 200 -9.94 -3.60 1.02
CA PHE A 200 -10.18 -4.49 -0.12
C PHE A 200 -11.35 -4.04 -0.98
N ILE A 201 -12.45 -3.57 -0.39
CA ILE A 201 -13.58 -2.98 -1.11
C ILE A 201 -13.11 -1.79 -1.96
N VAL A 202 -12.36 -0.87 -1.36
CA VAL A 202 -11.84 0.33 -2.05
C VAL A 202 -10.86 -0.05 -3.16
N GLN A 203 -9.92 -0.95 -2.88
CA GLN A 203 -8.94 -1.42 -3.86
C GLN A 203 -9.59 -2.14 -5.04
N TYR A 204 -10.57 -3.00 -4.77
CA TYR A 204 -11.36 -3.65 -5.81
C TYR A 204 -12.09 -2.62 -6.68
N ALA A 205 -12.74 -1.64 -6.07
CA ALA A 205 -13.47 -0.58 -6.76
C ALA A 205 -12.55 0.22 -7.70
N VAL A 206 -11.35 0.60 -7.23
CA VAL A 206 -10.36 1.28 -8.06
C VAL A 206 -9.94 0.41 -9.24
N LEU A 207 -9.55 -0.84 -9.01
CA LEU A 207 -9.10 -1.74 -10.08
C LEU A 207 -10.22 -2.07 -11.08
N ARG A 208 -11.48 -2.08 -10.63
CA ARG A 208 -12.65 -2.42 -11.45
C ARG A 208 -13.08 -1.27 -12.35
N TRP A 209 -13.02 -0.03 -11.87
CA TRP A 209 -13.67 1.10 -12.53
C TRP A 209 -12.73 2.20 -13.01
N SER A 210 -11.45 2.21 -12.60
CA SER A 210 -10.54 3.30 -12.99
C SER A 210 -10.26 3.41 -14.49
N GLN A 211 -10.51 2.37 -15.27
CA GLN A 211 -10.44 2.44 -16.74
C GLN A 211 -11.41 3.49 -17.30
N ASN A 212 -12.62 3.55 -16.75
CA ASN A 212 -13.67 4.47 -17.20
C ASN A 212 -13.78 5.72 -16.32
N HIS A 213 -13.17 5.67 -15.13
CA HIS A 213 -13.23 6.71 -14.09
C HIS A 213 -11.82 7.01 -13.57
N PRO A 214 -10.97 7.70 -14.36
CA PRO A 214 -9.58 8.01 -13.97
C PRO A 214 -9.49 8.89 -12.71
N GLU A 215 -10.58 9.56 -12.31
CA GLU A 215 -10.69 10.32 -11.08
C GLU A 215 -10.40 9.49 -9.82
N LEU A 216 -10.68 8.18 -9.86
CA LEU A 216 -10.37 7.22 -8.79
C LEU A 216 -8.86 7.08 -8.51
N LEU A 217 -8.01 7.49 -9.46
CA LEU A 217 -6.55 7.43 -9.33
C LEU A 217 -5.94 8.69 -8.72
N GLN A 218 -6.74 9.72 -8.48
CA GLN A 218 -6.27 11.00 -7.96
C GLN A 218 -5.69 10.88 -6.53
N TYR A 219 -6.26 10.01 -5.72
CA TYR A 219 -5.90 9.84 -4.32
C TYR A 219 -5.35 8.45 -4.02
N SER A 220 -4.55 8.36 -2.97
CA SER A 220 -3.95 7.10 -2.49
C SER A 220 -4.52 6.64 -1.13
N ASP A 221 -5.39 7.41 -0.50
CA ASP A 221 -6.04 7.07 0.75
C ASP A 221 -7.50 6.65 0.57
N ASN A 222 -7.95 5.79 1.47
CA ASN A 222 -9.28 5.19 1.36
C ASN A 222 -10.41 6.21 1.51
N ILE A 223 -10.27 7.23 2.35
CA ILE A 223 -11.35 8.19 2.64
C ILE A 223 -11.69 8.99 1.39
N ARG A 224 -10.69 9.60 0.75
CA ARG A 224 -10.91 10.41 -0.45
C ARG A 224 -11.34 9.57 -1.65
N VAL A 225 -10.83 8.33 -1.77
CA VAL A 225 -11.31 7.42 -2.82
C VAL A 225 -12.80 7.08 -2.61
N LEU A 226 -13.25 6.85 -1.37
CA LEU A 226 -14.67 6.64 -1.06
C LEU A 226 -15.52 7.88 -1.39
N GLU A 227 -15.02 9.10 -1.18
CA GLU A 227 -15.68 10.34 -1.59
C GLU A 227 -15.84 10.42 -3.12
N VAL A 228 -14.79 10.02 -3.87
CA VAL A 228 -14.85 9.96 -5.34
C VAL A 228 -15.85 8.88 -5.81
N LEU A 229 -15.86 7.71 -5.18
CA LEU A 229 -16.81 6.64 -5.50
C LEU A 229 -18.27 7.07 -5.29
N GLU A 230 -18.54 7.85 -4.25
CA GLU A 230 -19.85 8.48 -4.00
C GLU A 230 -20.18 9.52 -5.08
N GLN A 231 -19.26 10.43 -5.39
CA GLN A 231 -19.46 11.48 -6.41
C GLN A 231 -19.73 10.91 -7.80
N LEU A 232 -19.15 9.75 -8.11
CA LEU A 232 -19.36 9.02 -9.37
C LEU A 232 -20.60 8.11 -9.34
N GLU A 233 -21.35 8.09 -8.25
CA GLU A 233 -22.53 7.23 -8.05
C GLU A 233 -22.21 5.72 -8.20
N LEU A 234 -20.94 5.32 -8.04
CA LEU A 234 -20.50 3.94 -8.05
C LEU A 234 -20.81 3.21 -6.74
N PHE A 235 -20.88 3.98 -5.66
CA PHE A 235 -21.40 3.57 -4.36
C PHE A 235 -22.55 4.51 -3.97
N SER A 236 -23.53 3.99 -3.21
CA SER A 236 -24.56 4.86 -2.62
C SER A 236 -23.92 5.80 -1.61
N ALA A 237 -24.48 7.02 -1.46
CA ALA A 237 -24.02 7.98 -0.46
C ALA A 237 -24.00 7.36 0.95
N GLN A 238 -25.00 6.53 1.26
CA GLN A 238 -25.08 5.85 2.55
C GLN A 238 -23.97 4.80 2.75
N ASP A 239 -23.66 3.99 1.74
CA ASP A 239 -22.61 2.96 1.87
C ASP A 239 -21.21 3.60 1.94
N ALA A 240 -20.96 4.63 1.13
CA ALA A 240 -19.71 5.38 1.17
C ALA A 240 -19.51 6.05 2.54
N GLU A 241 -20.56 6.63 3.12
CA GLU A 241 -20.52 7.22 4.46
C GLU A 241 -20.26 6.16 5.54
N TRP A 242 -20.96 5.01 5.50
CA TRP A 242 -20.73 3.93 6.45
C TRP A 242 -19.27 3.44 6.40
N LEU A 243 -18.70 3.26 5.21
CA LEU A 243 -17.30 2.81 5.07
C LEU A 243 -16.32 3.85 5.60
N ARG A 244 -16.53 5.16 5.34
CA ARG A 244 -15.68 6.23 5.86
C ARG A 244 -15.70 6.30 7.38
N GLU A 245 -16.89 6.28 7.97
CA GLU A 245 -17.03 6.37 9.44
C GLU A 245 -16.53 5.11 10.13
N ALA A 246 -16.83 3.92 9.59
CA ALA A 246 -16.27 2.65 10.06
C ALA A 246 -14.73 2.67 10.03
N TYR A 247 -14.14 3.14 8.92
CA TYR A 247 -12.68 3.23 8.77
C TYR A 247 -12.06 4.13 9.83
N LYS A 248 -12.63 5.32 10.05
CA LYS A 248 -12.17 6.27 11.08
C LYS A 248 -12.31 5.69 12.49
N ALA A 249 -13.47 5.10 12.81
CA ALA A 249 -13.76 4.54 14.13
C ALA A 249 -12.82 3.36 14.47
N LEU A 250 -12.65 2.42 13.55
CA LEU A 250 -11.76 1.26 13.72
C LEU A 250 -10.29 1.70 13.85
N ARG A 251 -9.83 2.66 13.03
CA ARG A 251 -8.48 3.21 13.15
C ARG A 251 -8.26 3.91 14.49
N SER A 252 -9.22 4.71 14.93
CA SER A 252 -9.14 5.38 16.24
C SER A 252 -9.04 4.36 17.37
N ALA A 253 -9.81 3.30 17.33
CA ALA A 253 -9.74 2.21 18.31
C ALA A 253 -8.37 1.49 18.29
N ILE A 254 -7.85 1.18 17.10
CA ILE A 254 -6.51 0.57 16.96
C ILE A 254 -5.42 1.50 17.50
N HIS A 255 -5.46 2.80 17.20
CA HIS A 255 -4.49 3.76 17.69
C HIS A 255 -4.48 3.82 19.22
N ARG A 256 -5.65 3.82 19.85
CA ARG A 256 -5.77 3.80 21.33
C ARG A 256 -5.16 2.53 21.91
N LEU A 257 -5.53 1.36 21.40
CA LEU A 257 -4.97 0.07 21.83
C LEU A 257 -3.45 0.02 21.63
N THR A 258 -2.94 0.58 20.53
CA THR A 258 -1.50 0.65 20.27
C THR A 258 -0.76 1.50 21.31
N LEU A 259 -1.33 2.65 21.71
CA LEU A 259 -0.77 3.49 22.78
C LEU A 259 -0.78 2.80 24.15
N GLU A 260 -1.81 2.00 24.41
CA GLU A 260 -1.96 1.18 25.60
C GLU A 260 -1.13 -0.12 25.54
N GLN A 261 -0.41 -0.37 24.44
CA GLN A 261 0.36 -1.58 24.16
C GLN A 261 -0.48 -2.87 24.18
N LEU A 262 -1.77 -2.74 23.86
CA LEU A 262 -2.72 -3.85 23.80
C LEU A 262 -2.84 -4.39 22.35
N PRO A 263 -3.24 -5.67 22.19
CA PRO A 263 -3.57 -6.23 20.88
C PRO A 263 -4.71 -5.45 20.21
N SER A 264 -4.70 -5.38 18.86
CA SER A 264 -5.78 -4.76 18.07
C SER A 264 -7.05 -5.62 18.05
N ARG A 265 -7.51 -6.04 19.22
CA ARG A 265 -8.67 -6.93 19.44
C ARG A 265 -9.46 -6.48 20.66
N LEU A 266 -10.77 -6.50 20.59
CA LEU A 266 -11.70 -6.13 21.65
C LEU A 266 -12.64 -7.30 21.94
N SER A 267 -13.11 -7.44 23.19
CA SER A 267 -14.24 -8.30 23.51
C SER A 267 -15.52 -7.77 22.84
N MET A 268 -16.49 -8.63 22.56
CA MET A 268 -17.76 -8.17 21.96
C MET A 268 -18.51 -7.17 22.86
N VAL A 269 -18.33 -7.26 24.18
CA VAL A 269 -18.87 -6.27 25.12
C VAL A 269 -18.25 -4.90 24.90
N GLU A 270 -16.92 -4.81 24.71
CA GLU A 270 -16.23 -3.55 24.44
C GLU A 270 -16.60 -3.01 23.05
N VAL A 271 -16.80 -3.90 22.06
CA VAL A 271 -17.27 -3.52 20.71
C VAL A 271 -18.60 -2.80 20.80
N GLU A 272 -19.55 -3.35 21.57
CA GLU A 272 -20.86 -2.75 21.80
C GLU A 272 -20.77 -1.43 22.56
N GLN A 273 -20.03 -1.41 23.67
CA GLN A 273 -19.84 -0.19 24.48
C GLN A 273 -19.21 0.97 23.71
N ARG A 274 -18.38 0.67 22.69
CA ARG A 274 -17.74 1.69 21.85
C ARG A 274 -18.56 2.04 20.61
N GLY A 275 -19.74 1.44 20.41
CA GLY A 275 -20.58 1.64 19.24
C GLY A 275 -19.95 1.14 17.93
N LEU A 276 -19.04 0.15 18.00
CA LEU A 276 -18.36 -0.38 16.82
C LEU A 276 -19.13 -1.49 16.12
N ASN A 277 -20.17 -2.05 16.75
CA ASN A 277 -20.91 -3.18 16.19
C ASN A 277 -21.67 -2.78 14.92
N GLU A 278 -22.33 -1.62 14.92
CA GLU A 278 -23.05 -1.11 13.73
C GLU A 278 -22.11 -0.91 12.55
N TYR A 279 -20.90 -0.37 12.79
CA TYR A 279 -19.88 -0.22 11.74
C TYR A 279 -19.43 -1.57 11.19
N ARG A 280 -19.18 -2.53 12.07
CA ARG A 280 -18.80 -3.89 11.67
C ARG A 280 -19.87 -4.54 10.80
N GLU A 281 -21.13 -4.48 11.21
CA GLU A 281 -22.27 -5.03 10.45
C GLU A 281 -22.44 -4.33 9.09
N ALA A 282 -22.33 -3.01 9.05
CA ALA A 282 -22.38 -2.25 7.80
C ALA A 282 -21.26 -2.67 6.83
N VAL A 283 -20.02 -2.83 7.31
CA VAL A 283 -18.90 -3.28 6.48
C VAL A 283 -19.15 -4.69 5.95
N ILE A 284 -19.64 -5.63 6.78
CA ILE A 284 -19.96 -6.99 6.37
C ILE A 284 -21.07 -6.98 5.29
N ARG A 285 -22.11 -6.18 5.47
CA ARG A 285 -23.19 -6.04 4.49
C ARG A 285 -22.66 -5.52 3.15
N ILE A 286 -21.86 -4.44 3.16
CA ILE A 286 -21.31 -3.84 1.95
C ILE A 286 -20.31 -4.80 1.27
N TRP A 287 -19.51 -5.52 2.07
CA TRP A 287 -18.65 -6.60 1.56
C TRP A 287 -19.45 -7.65 0.79
N THR A 288 -20.55 -8.14 1.38
CA THR A 288 -21.41 -9.15 0.76
C THR A 288 -22.03 -8.61 -0.54
N GLN A 289 -22.53 -7.38 -0.53
CA GLN A 289 -23.05 -6.72 -1.74
C GLN A 289 -22.00 -6.60 -2.86
N THR A 290 -20.74 -6.32 -2.48
CA THR A 290 -19.65 -6.11 -3.45
C THR A 290 -19.14 -7.42 -4.04
N PHE A 291 -18.98 -8.45 -3.21
CA PHE A 291 -18.27 -9.67 -3.60
C PHE A 291 -19.14 -10.91 -3.74
N LYS A 292 -20.34 -10.93 -3.14
CA LYS A 292 -21.25 -12.07 -3.11
C LYS A 292 -22.71 -11.63 -3.33
N PRO A 293 -23.01 -10.97 -4.45
CA PRO A 293 -24.35 -10.45 -4.69
C PRO A 293 -25.42 -11.56 -4.71
N ASP A 294 -25.07 -12.79 -5.09
CA ASP A 294 -25.98 -13.94 -5.18
C ASP A 294 -26.39 -14.52 -3.80
N GLU A 295 -25.68 -14.17 -2.71
CA GLU A 295 -26.04 -14.58 -1.34
C GLU A 295 -27.11 -13.67 -0.71
N LEU A 296 -27.54 -12.60 -1.41
CA LEU A 296 -28.53 -11.64 -0.92
C LEU A 296 -29.95 -11.88 -1.45
N CYS A 297 -30.14 -12.90 -2.31
CA CYS A 297 -31.44 -13.28 -2.90
C CYS A 297 -32.17 -14.35 -2.14
#